data_5aa1355031e06131b68e5af42f2a6728
#
_entry.id   5aa1355031e06131b68e5af42f2a6728
#
_cell.length_a   1.000
_cell.length_b   1.000
_cell.length_c   1.000
_cell.angle_alpha   90.00
_cell.angle_beta   90.00
_cell.angle_gamma   90.00
#
_symmetry.space_group_name_H-M   'P 1'
#
loop_
_entity.id
_entity.type
_entity.pdbx_description
1 polymer ?
#
loop_
_entity_poly.entity_id
_entity_poly.type
_entity_poly.pdbx_seq_one_letter_code
_entity_poly.pdbx_strand_id
1 'polypeptide(L)'
;MSDLSDFDAPKKPWLTALIPASVILLAAGSYWAFTSGESNGNSGIQPGIPANTGDRLIPGKSYYLYASEIELYPSNQEGKSWDRGEDGPDIKYQIKWLGNEIFESTVKEDSLLGNWSGLQIDLKWSDLMGKTISPNEAIQAARIRYEIKSSIEIVIKDSDLAKDDLAGNIEIDLKSLRVGKNSRQFPKDGGNSVRNLILTLLPIDSTIDDLAQFMRE
;
A
#
# COMPACT_ATOMS: atom_id res chain seq x y z
N MET A 1 19.93 -45.71 45.73
CA MET A 1 20.38 -44.36 46.13
C MET A 1 21.52 -44.00 45.22
N SER A 2 21.23 -43.32 44.16
CA SER A 2 22.25 -42.70 43.30
C SER A 2 21.59 -41.46 42.67
N ASP A 3 22.06 -40.33 43.16
CA ASP A 3 21.74 -38.97 42.69
C ASP A 3 22.11 -38.80 41.21
N LEU A 4 21.16 -38.31 40.46
CA LEU A 4 21.32 -37.79 39.13
C LEU A 4 20.76 -36.37 39.10
N SER A 5 21.51 -35.46 39.71
CA SER A 5 21.35 -34.01 39.48
C SER A 5 22.65 -33.56 38.83
N ASP A 6 22.60 -33.15 37.58
CA ASP A 6 23.38 -32.05 36.95
C ASP A 6 23.35 -32.21 35.41
N PHE A 7 22.30 -31.66 34.84
CA PHE A 7 22.35 -31.29 33.40
C PHE A 7 22.51 -29.77 33.33
N ASP A 8 23.76 -29.33 33.28
CA ASP A 8 24.09 -27.96 32.92
C ASP A 8 23.71 -27.70 31.44
N ALA A 9 22.74 -26.84 31.24
CA ALA A 9 22.39 -26.34 29.91
C ALA A 9 23.47 -25.37 29.41
N PRO A 10 23.92 -25.47 28.15
CA PRO A 10 24.95 -24.60 27.62
C PRO A 10 24.42 -23.17 27.49
N LYS A 11 25.11 -22.22 28.17
CA LYS A 11 24.89 -20.78 28.05
C LYS A 11 25.20 -20.36 26.62
N LYS A 12 24.18 -19.85 25.91
CA LYS A 12 24.39 -19.20 24.61
C LYS A 12 25.22 -17.95 24.75
N PRO A 13 26.31 -17.77 23.98
CA PRO A 13 27.03 -16.51 23.96
C PRO A 13 26.19 -15.45 23.26
N TRP A 14 26.02 -14.32 23.92
CA TRP A 14 25.45 -13.10 23.33
C TRP A 14 26.40 -12.55 22.28
N LEU A 15 26.12 -12.80 21.04
CA LEU A 15 26.76 -12.09 19.92
C LEU A 15 26.12 -10.72 19.83
N THR A 16 26.76 -9.73 20.44
CA THR A 16 26.55 -8.31 20.17
C THR A 16 26.99 -8.04 18.72
N ALA A 17 26.05 -8.09 17.79
CA ALA A 17 26.26 -7.58 16.45
C ALA A 17 26.28 -6.05 16.51
N LEU A 18 27.47 -5.49 16.39
CA LEU A 18 27.70 -4.08 16.11
C LEU A 18 27.13 -3.79 14.72
N ILE A 19 25.99 -3.11 14.65
CA ILE A 19 25.48 -2.52 13.43
C ILE A 19 26.30 -1.25 13.17
N PRO A 20 26.98 -1.13 12.03
CA PRO A 20 27.62 0.15 11.67
C PRO A 20 26.52 1.15 11.27
N ALA A 21 26.38 2.18 12.09
CA ALA A 21 25.64 3.38 11.74
C ALA A 21 26.40 4.10 10.62
N SER A 22 25.91 4.08 9.41
CA SER A 22 26.25 5.05 8.36
C SER A 22 25.44 4.77 7.10
N VAL A 23 24.19 5.20 7.04
CA VAL A 23 23.58 5.66 5.78
C VAL A 23 22.76 6.91 6.09
N ILE A 24 23.41 8.05 6.01
CA ILE A 24 22.76 9.36 5.94
C ILE A 24 22.27 9.50 4.50
N LEU A 25 21.00 9.27 4.27
CA LEU A 25 20.34 9.63 3.02
C LEU A 25 20.02 11.12 3.06
N LEU A 26 20.83 11.90 2.34
CA LEU A 26 20.55 13.29 2.00
C LEU A 26 19.30 13.32 1.10
N ALA A 27 18.14 13.61 1.67
CA ALA A 27 16.97 14.02 0.93
C ALA A 27 17.21 15.44 0.41
N ALA A 28 17.59 15.56 -0.86
CA ALA A 28 17.64 16.84 -1.56
C ALA A 28 16.21 17.35 -1.76
N GLY A 29 15.83 18.31 -0.93
CA GLY A 29 14.57 19.05 -1.08
C GLY A 29 14.58 19.86 -2.36
N SER A 30 13.73 19.50 -3.30
CA SER A 30 13.44 20.34 -4.47
C SER A 30 12.44 21.41 -4.06
N TYR A 31 12.96 22.60 -3.79
CA TYR A 31 12.16 23.82 -3.64
C TYR A 31 11.60 24.22 -5.01
N TRP A 32 10.33 24.06 -5.22
CA TRP A 32 9.62 24.67 -6.35
C TRP A 32 9.22 26.10 -5.98
N ALA A 33 9.85 27.06 -6.68
CA ALA A 33 9.44 28.45 -6.62
C ALA A 33 8.07 28.62 -7.30
N PHE A 34 7.09 29.05 -6.53
CA PHE A 34 5.79 29.51 -7.03
C PHE A 34 5.97 30.87 -7.69
N THR A 35 5.84 30.93 -9.01
CA THR A 35 5.59 32.20 -9.72
C THR A 35 4.10 32.49 -9.66
N SER A 36 3.73 33.55 -8.96
CA SER A 36 2.38 34.10 -8.89
C SER A 36 1.98 34.72 -10.23
N GLY A 37 1.06 34.05 -10.92
CA GLY A 37 0.30 34.62 -12.02
C GLY A 37 -1.13 34.88 -11.53
N GLU A 38 -1.53 36.14 -11.38
CA GLU A 38 -2.89 36.56 -11.11
C GLU A 38 -3.81 36.16 -12.27
N SER A 39 -4.83 35.39 -11.99
CA SER A 39 -6.00 35.25 -12.86
C SER A 39 -7.24 35.13 -12.00
N ASN A 40 -8.04 36.21 -12.03
CA ASN A 40 -9.38 36.30 -11.46
C ASN A 40 -10.31 35.26 -12.09
N GLY A 41 -10.88 34.39 -11.27
CA GLY A 41 -11.90 33.42 -11.69
C GLY A 41 -12.34 32.57 -10.50
N ASN A 42 -13.45 32.96 -9.89
CA ASN A 42 -14.11 32.28 -8.79
C ASN A 42 -14.58 30.88 -9.23
N SER A 43 -13.81 29.86 -8.91
CA SER A 43 -14.26 28.45 -8.98
C SER A 43 -13.58 27.67 -7.87
N GLY A 44 -14.38 27.00 -7.05
CA GLY A 44 -13.92 26.26 -5.86
C GLY A 44 -12.71 25.40 -6.15
N ILE A 45 -11.64 25.64 -5.40
CA ILE A 45 -10.38 24.90 -5.47
C ILE A 45 -10.68 23.47 -4.98
N GLN A 46 -10.86 22.55 -5.92
CA GLN A 46 -10.65 21.14 -5.61
C GLN A 46 -9.15 20.94 -5.39
N PRO A 47 -8.73 20.26 -4.30
CA PRO A 47 -7.31 19.93 -4.12
C PRO A 47 -6.80 19.23 -5.36
N GLY A 48 -5.71 19.73 -5.95
CA GLY A 48 -5.17 19.25 -7.21
C GLY A 48 -4.85 17.76 -7.14
N ILE A 49 -5.61 16.96 -7.87
CA ILE A 49 -5.27 15.57 -8.14
C ILE A 49 -4.00 15.62 -8.98
N PRO A 50 -2.86 15.04 -8.53
CA PRO A 50 -1.67 14.96 -9.38
C PRO A 50 -2.08 14.28 -10.68
N ALA A 51 -1.75 14.91 -11.81
CA ALA A 51 -2.12 14.40 -13.13
C ALA A 51 -1.49 13.03 -13.32
N ASN A 52 -2.32 11.98 -13.28
CA ASN A 52 -1.90 10.63 -13.55
C ASN A 52 -1.55 10.54 -15.05
N THR A 53 -0.27 10.35 -15.35
CA THR A 53 0.27 10.37 -16.72
C THR A 53 0.12 9.03 -17.45
N GLY A 54 -0.32 7.97 -16.76
CA GLY A 54 -0.46 6.64 -17.35
C GLY A 54 -1.57 6.52 -18.40
N ASP A 55 -1.52 5.45 -19.18
CA ASP A 55 -2.51 5.14 -20.20
C ASP A 55 -3.88 4.85 -19.60
N ARG A 56 -4.94 5.17 -20.36
CA ARG A 56 -6.32 4.84 -19.98
C ARG A 56 -6.53 3.34 -19.97
N LEU A 57 -7.35 2.86 -19.04
CA LEU A 57 -7.79 1.47 -19.07
C LEU A 57 -8.60 1.20 -20.34
N ILE A 58 -8.39 0.03 -20.94
CA ILE A 58 -9.07 -0.40 -22.15
C ILE A 58 -10.26 -1.31 -21.76
N PRO A 59 -11.50 -1.00 -22.15
CA PRO A 59 -12.64 -1.84 -21.85
C PRO A 59 -12.44 -3.28 -22.33
N GLY A 60 -12.81 -4.24 -21.48
CA GLY A 60 -12.68 -5.67 -21.75
C GLY A 60 -11.28 -6.25 -21.45
N LYS A 61 -10.25 -5.43 -21.21
CA LYS A 61 -8.95 -5.91 -20.75
C LYS A 61 -8.91 -6.15 -19.24
N SER A 62 -8.02 -7.06 -18.85
CA SER A 62 -7.80 -7.41 -17.44
C SER A 62 -6.54 -6.74 -16.91
N TYR A 63 -6.55 -6.44 -15.62
CA TYR A 63 -5.48 -5.74 -14.91
C TYR A 63 -5.25 -6.36 -13.55
N TYR A 64 -3.99 -6.31 -13.08
CA TYR A 64 -3.65 -6.45 -11.68
C TYR A 64 -3.91 -5.11 -10.99
N LEU A 65 -4.46 -5.17 -9.77
CA LEU A 65 -4.76 -4.01 -8.95
C LEU A 65 -4.38 -4.28 -7.50
N TYR A 66 -3.62 -3.37 -6.90
CA TYR A 66 -3.32 -3.39 -5.48
C TYR A 66 -3.13 -1.96 -4.95
N ALA A 67 -3.30 -1.77 -3.64
CA ALA A 67 -2.87 -0.54 -3.01
C ALA A 67 -1.38 -0.64 -2.73
N SER A 68 -0.59 0.23 -3.36
CA SER A 68 0.86 0.29 -3.12
C SER A 68 1.21 1.13 -1.90
N GLU A 69 0.32 2.05 -1.50
CA GLU A 69 0.49 2.88 -0.31
C GLU A 69 -0.87 3.25 0.28
N ILE A 70 -0.98 3.17 1.60
CA ILE A 70 -2.11 3.70 2.38
C ILE A 70 -1.54 4.48 3.55
N GLU A 71 -1.92 5.75 3.67
CA GLU A 71 -1.59 6.60 4.81
C GLU A 71 -2.87 6.92 5.59
N LEU A 72 -2.84 6.69 6.90
CA LEU A 72 -3.94 7.01 7.80
C LEU A 72 -3.68 8.32 8.54
N TYR A 73 -4.76 8.98 8.97
CA TYR A 73 -4.67 10.05 9.95
C TYR A 73 -4.29 9.49 11.32
N PRO A 74 -3.62 10.28 12.19
CA PRO A 74 -3.22 9.83 13.53
C PRO A 74 -4.36 9.45 14.48
N SER A 75 -5.60 9.63 14.07
CA SER A 75 -6.77 9.23 14.83
C SER A 75 -7.85 8.63 13.94
N ASN A 76 -8.60 7.69 14.51
CA ASN A 76 -9.71 7.02 13.85
C ASN A 76 -10.88 7.96 13.52
N GLN A 77 -11.98 7.42 12.99
CA GLN A 77 -13.17 8.16 12.60
C GLN A 77 -13.85 8.89 13.78
N GLU A 78 -13.72 8.38 15.00
CA GLU A 78 -14.24 8.97 16.22
C GLU A 78 -13.30 10.04 16.82
N GLY A 79 -12.14 10.27 16.22
CA GLY A 79 -11.11 11.20 16.72
C GLY A 79 -10.25 10.63 17.85
N LYS A 80 -10.34 9.33 18.12
CA LYS A 80 -9.53 8.62 19.10
C LYS A 80 -8.23 8.12 18.48
N SER A 81 -7.19 7.85 19.32
CA SER A 81 -6.02 7.09 18.87
C SER A 81 -6.45 5.70 18.40
N TRP A 82 -5.67 5.12 17.51
CA TRP A 82 -5.93 3.78 16.98
C TRP A 82 -5.83 2.73 18.10
N ASP A 83 -4.70 2.61 18.70
CA ASP A 83 -4.42 1.66 19.76
C ASP A 83 -4.32 2.28 21.16
N ARG A 84 -4.33 1.43 22.18
CA ARG A 84 -4.07 1.81 23.56
C ARG A 84 -2.57 1.85 23.79
N GLY A 85 -1.98 3.04 23.81
CA GLY A 85 -0.56 3.24 24.05
C GLY A 85 0.09 4.14 23.01
N GLU A 86 1.34 3.85 22.68
CA GLU A 86 2.13 4.57 21.67
C GLU A 86 2.19 3.82 20.33
N ASP A 87 1.54 2.67 20.23
CA ASP A 87 1.52 1.82 19.03
C ASP A 87 0.63 2.43 17.94
N GLY A 88 0.98 2.19 16.69
CA GLY A 88 0.21 2.62 15.54
C GLY A 88 -0.83 1.58 15.11
N PRO A 89 -1.68 1.90 14.11
CA PRO A 89 -2.62 0.93 13.58
C PRO A 89 -1.94 -0.20 12.80
N ASP A 90 -2.56 -1.37 12.83
CA ASP A 90 -2.20 -2.54 12.03
C ASP A 90 -2.95 -2.52 10.70
N ILE A 91 -2.39 -1.82 9.70
CA ILE A 91 -3.10 -1.54 8.45
C ILE A 91 -3.25 -2.80 7.59
N LYS A 92 -4.50 -3.09 7.26
CA LYS A 92 -4.91 -4.14 6.32
C LYS A 92 -5.97 -3.60 5.36
N TYR A 93 -5.99 -4.06 4.11
CA TYR A 93 -7.04 -3.69 3.19
C TYR A 93 -7.58 -4.88 2.39
N GLN A 94 -8.82 -4.73 1.96
CA GLN A 94 -9.52 -5.64 1.08
C GLN A 94 -9.96 -4.90 -0.18
N ILE A 95 -9.92 -5.57 -1.31
CA ILE A 95 -10.49 -5.09 -2.57
C ILE A 95 -11.74 -5.90 -2.86
N LYS A 96 -12.87 -5.21 -3.04
CA LYS A 96 -14.11 -5.81 -3.50
C LYS A 96 -14.44 -5.33 -4.90
N TRP A 97 -14.94 -6.23 -5.70
CA TRP A 97 -15.40 -5.96 -7.05
C TRP A 97 -16.73 -6.64 -7.29
N LEU A 98 -17.71 -5.88 -7.81
CA LEU A 98 -19.10 -6.35 -7.99
C LEU A 98 -19.69 -6.96 -6.70
N GLY A 99 -19.35 -6.37 -5.55
CA GLY A 99 -19.83 -6.80 -4.24
C GLY A 99 -19.09 -8.00 -3.64
N ASN A 100 -18.16 -8.63 -4.35
CA ASN A 100 -17.39 -9.77 -3.86
C ASN A 100 -15.98 -9.33 -3.47
N GLU A 101 -15.48 -9.85 -2.35
CA GLU A 101 -14.08 -9.73 -1.99
C GLU A 101 -13.25 -10.56 -2.97
N ILE A 102 -12.27 -9.92 -3.61
CA ILE A 102 -11.38 -10.54 -4.60
C ILE A 102 -9.92 -10.51 -4.19
N PHE A 103 -9.58 -9.77 -3.13
CA PHE A 103 -8.21 -9.67 -2.61
C PHE A 103 -8.22 -9.16 -1.18
N GLU A 104 -7.29 -9.69 -0.37
CA GLU A 104 -6.95 -9.20 0.96
C GLU A 104 -5.43 -9.05 1.05
N SER A 105 -4.97 -7.93 1.62
CA SER A 105 -3.53 -7.66 1.81
C SER A 105 -2.95 -8.37 3.02
N THR A 106 -1.62 -8.42 3.09
CA THR A 106 -0.92 -8.64 4.36
C THR A 106 -1.09 -7.43 5.28
N VAL A 107 -0.95 -7.65 6.58
CA VAL A 107 -0.98 -6.60 7.60
C VAL A 107 0.33 -5.80 7.58
N LYS A 108 0.25 -4.49 7.82
CA LYS A 108 1.39 -3.61 8.13
C LYS A 108 1.23 -3.12 9.56
N GLU A 109 2.02 -3.73 10.43
CA GLU A 109 1.94 -3.56 11.88
C GLU A 109 2.45 -2.18 12.34
N ASP A 110 1.85 -1.63 13.39
CA ASP A 110 2.29 -0.46 14.15
C ASP A 110 2.61 0.77 13.28
N SER A 111 1.83 1.06 12.26
CA SER A 111 2.18 2.13 11.31
C SER A 111 0.99 2.92 10.77
N LEU A 112 1.15 4.24 10.70
CA LEU A 112 0.21 5.11 9.96
C LEU A 112 0.42 5.05 8.44
N LEU A 113 1.51 4.41 7.97
CA LEU A 113 1.87 4.30 6.56
C LEU A 113 2.14 2.84 6.18
N GLY A 114 1.20 2.22 5.49
CA GLY A 114 1.36 0.89 4.92
C GLY A 114 1.85 0.94 3.47
N ASN A 115 2.89 0.14 3.16
CA ASN A 115 3.42 0.00 1.81
C ASN A 115 3.40 -1.47 1.36
N TRP A 116 2.92 -1.71 0.14
CA TRP A 116 2.89 -3.04 -0.49
C TRP A 116 3.54 -2.97 -1.87
N SER A 117 4.44 -3.91 -2.13
CA SER A 117 5.13 -4.00 -3.42
C SER A 117 4.28 -4.60 -4.55
N GLY A 118 3.14 -5.22 -4.21
CA GLY A 118 2.36 -6.01 -5.16
C GLY A 118 3.01 -7.35 -5.54
N LEU A 119 4.10 -7.72 -4.88
CA LEU A 119 4.81 -8.98 -5.08
C LEU A 119 4.64 -9.92 -3.88
N GLN A 120 4.80 -11.21 -4.11
CA GLN A 120 4.84 -12.20 -3.04
C GLN A 120 6.04 -11.93 -2.10
N ILE A 121 5.81 -12.06 -0.79
CA ILE A 121 6.79 -11.67 0.24
C ILE A 121 8.12 -12.45 0.12
N ASP A 122 8.04 -13.72 -0.26
CA ASP A 122 9.21 -14.60 -0.33
C ASP A 122 10.00 -14.48 -1.66
N LEU A 123 9.54 -13.59 -2.54
CA LEU A 123 10.15 -13.43 -3.85
C LEU A 123 11.45 -12.63 -3.73
N LYS A 124 12.52 -13.21 -4.23
CA LYS A 124 13.81 -12.54 -4.34
C LYS A 124 13.91 -11.85 -5.71
N TRP A 125 14.57 -10.69 -5.73
CA TRP A 125 14.89 -10.00 -6.98
C TRP A 125 15.61 -10.90 -7.99
N SER A 126 16.46 -11.82 -7.52
CA SER A 126 17.13 -12.82 -8.34
C SER A 126 16.17 -13.71 -9.11
N ASP A 127 15.02 -14.03 -8.55
CA ASP A 127 14.04 -14.94 -9.16
C ASP A 127 13.35 -14.27 -10.35
N LEU A 128 13.07 -12.97 -10.23
CA LEU A 128 12.56 -12.14 -11.32
C LEU A 128 13.61 -11.97 -12.43
N MET A 129 14.82 -11.60 -12.06
CA MET A 129 15.91 -11.38 -13.02
C MET A 129 16.36 -12.68 -13.72
N GLY A 130 16.29 -13.78 -13.00
CA GLY A 130 16.56 -15.13 -13.56
C GLY A 130 15.41 -15.65 -14.42
N LYS A 131 14.25 -14.96 -14.44
CA LYS A 131 13.02 -15.40 -15.12
C LYS A 131 12.58 -16.82 -14.70
N THR A 132 12.82 -17.15 -13.43
CA THR A 132 12.49 -18.48 -12.87
C THR A 132 11.01 -18.62 -12.55
N ILE A 133 10.29 -17.51 -12.41
CA ILE A 133 8.84 -17.46 -12.15
C ILE A 133 8.13 -16.57 -13.16
N SER A 134 6.87 -16.88 -13.43
CA SER A 134 6.04 -16.05 -14.30
C SER A 134 5.51 -14.82 -13.55
N PRO A 135 5.15 -13.71 -14.24
CA PRO A 135 4.50 -12.56 -13.61
C PRO A 135 3.26 -12.93 -12.80
N ASN A 136 2.49 -13.91 -13.29
CA ASN A 136 1.28 -14.38 -12.60
C ASN A 136 1.55 -15.04 -11.25
N GLU A 137 2.71 -15.64 -11.07
CA GLU A 137 3.15 -16.25 -9.81
C GLU A 137 3.80 -15.23 -8.89
N ALA A 138 4.42 -14.20 -9.49
CA ALA A 138 5.12 -13.16 -8.76
C ALA A 138 4.18 -12.13 -8.11
N ILE A 139 3.03 -11.86 -8.73
CA ILE A 139 2.17 -10.74 -8.35
C ILE A 139 1.15 -11.15 -7.28
N GLN A 140 1.16 -10.45 -6.15
CA GLN A 140 0.15 -10.49 -5.11
C GLN A 140 -0.78 -9.28 -5.25
N ALA A 141 -1.83 -9.41 -6.07
CA ALA A 141 -2.77 -8.36 -6.38
C ALA A 141 -4.13 -8.93 -6.77
N ALA A 142 -5.16 -8.10 -6.67
CA ALA A 142 -6.47 -8.40 -7.27
C ALA A 142 -6.36 -8.49 -8.79
N ARG A 143 -7.19 -9.35 -9.39
CA ARG A 143 -7.37 -9.40 -10.85
C ARG A 143 -8.74 -8.87 -11.19
N ILE A 144 -8.80 -7.79 -11.95
CA ILE A 144 -10.05 -7.16 -12.38
C ILE A 144 -10.11 -7.14 -13.92
N ARG A 145 -11.32 -7.19 -14.45
CA ARG A 145 -11.59 -6.91 -15.86
C ARG A 145 -12.29 -5.55 -15.95
N TYR A 146 -11.68 -4.60 -16.69
CA TYR A 146 -12.30 -3.29 -16.82
C TYR A 146 -13.55 -3.34 -17.66
N GLU A 147 -14.68 -2.99 -17.05
CA GLU A 147 -15.97 -2.80 -17.70
C GLU A 147 -16.41 -1.35 -17.53
N ILE A 148 -17.03 -0.80 -18.57
CA ILE A 148 -17.55 0.58 -18.51
C ILE A 148 -18.62 0.65 -17.42
N LYS A 149 -18.53 1.66 -16.54
CA LYS A 149 -19.41 1.88 -15.38
C LYS A 149 -19.21 0.87 -14.24
N SER A 150 -18.08 0.18 -14.15
CA SER A 150 -17.75 -0.62 -12.98
C SER A 150 -16.95 0.18 -11.95
N SER A 151 -17.21 -0.09 -10.68
CA SER A 151 -16.44 0.43 -9.54
C SER A 151 -15.81 -0.70 -8.75
N ILE A 152 -14.81 -0.35 -7.97
CA ILE A 152 -14.21 -1.17 -6.91
C ILE A 152 -14.43 -0.50 -5.58
N GLU A 153 -14.47 -1.30 -4.53
CA GLU A 153 -14.52 -0.84 -3.15
C GLU A 153 -13.23 -1.27 -2.45
N ILE A 154 -12.54 -0.31 -1.85
CA ILE A 154 -11.34 -0.55 -1.03
C ILE A 154 -11.75 -0.37 0.43
N VAL A 155 -11.78 -1.47 1.17
CA VAL A 155 -12.07 -1.48 2.61
C VAL A 155 -10.76 -1.53 3.36
N ILE A 156 -10.47 -0.51 4.15
CA ILE A 156 -9.23 -0.35 4.92
C ILE A 156 -9.56 -0.47 6.39
N LYS A 157 -8.80 -1.28 7.10
CA LYS A 157 -9.04 -1.61 8.49
C LYS A 157 -7.76 -1.49 9.30
N ASP A 158 -7.94 -1.25 10.59
CA ASP A 158 -7.01 -1.56 11.64
C ASP A 158 -7.30 -2.99 12.13
N SER A 159 -6.32 -3.87 12.05
CA SER A 159 -6.50 -5.33 12.24
C SER A 159 -6.10 -5.75 13.64
N ASP A 160 -7.00 -5.60 14.58
CA ASP A 160 -6.83 -6.00 15.98
C ASP A 160 -7.10 -7.49 16.24
N LEU A 161 -6.49 -8.04 17.31
CA LEU A 161 -6.71 -9.40 17.77
C LEU A 161 -8.17 -9.70 18.13
N ALA A 162 -8.92 -8.70 18.59
CA ALA A 162 -10.28 -8.89 19.06
C ALA A 162 -11.34 -8.50 18.01
N LYS A 163 -11.12 -7.41 17.31
CA LYS A 163 -12.06 -6.88 16.31
C LYS A 163 -11.37 -5.82 15.48
N ASP A 164 -11.44 -5.97 14.16
CA ASP A 164 -10.95 -4.96 13.22
C ASP A 164 -11.77 -3.67 13.33
N ASP A 165 -11.08 -2.54 13.40
CA ASP A 165 -11.69 -1.22 13.31
C ASP A 165 -11.65 -0.69 11.87
N LEU A 166 -12.77 -0.12 11.41
CA LEU A 166 -12.86 0.41 10.06
C LEU A 166 -12.12 1.75 9.96
N ALA A 167 -11.05 1.80 9.17
CA ALA A 167 -10.34 3.03 8.86
C ALA A 167 -10.99 3.80 7.70
N GLY A 168 -11.48 3.09 6.69
CA GLY A 168 -12.17 3.70 5.56
C GLY A 168 -12.79 2.69 4.61
N ASN A 169 -13.82 3.15 3.91
CA ASN A 169 -14.45 2.43 2.81
C ASN A 169 -14.54 3.37 1.61
N ILE A 170 -13.76 3.09 0.56
CA ILE A 170 -13.56 3.99 -0.57
C ILE A 170 -14.05 3.32 -1.85
N GLU A 171 -15.09 3.87 -2.43
CA GLU A 171 -15.56 3.47 -3.75
C GLU A 171 -14.82 4.25 -4.85
N ILE A 172 -14.34 3.55 -5.86
CA ILE A 172 -13.56 4.13 -6.97
C ILE A 172 -14.12 3.63 -8.30
N ASP A 173 -14.57 4.58 -9.13
CA ASP A 173 -14.92 4.30 -10.53
C ASP A 173 -13.66 3.94 -11.32
N LEU A 174 -13.63 2.75 -11.91
CA LEU A 174 -12.51 2.26 -12.71
C LEU A 174 -12.17 3.17 -13.88
N LYS A 175 -13.16 3.90 -14.42
CA LYS A 175 -12.93 4.91 -15.48
C LYS A 175 -11.97 6.02 -15.05
N SER A 176 -11.90 6.32 -13.76
CA SER A 176 -11.02 7.36 -13.22
C SER A 176 -9.57 6.90 -13.06
N LEU A 177 -9.29 5.61 -13.20
CA LEU A 177 -7.97 5.02 -13.03
C LEU A 177 -7.18 4.97 -14.34
N ARG A 178 -5.87 4.86 -14.20
CA ARG A 178 -4.88 4.72 -15.27
C ARG A 178 -3.96 3.54 -14.99
N VAL A 179 -3.29 3.06 -16.00
CA VAL A 179 -2.15 2.14 -15.82
C VAL A 179 -1.07 2.87 -15.03
N GLY A 180 -0.44 2.18 -14.07
CA GLY A 180 0.55 2.76 -13.15
C GLY A 180 -0.08 3.23 -11.84
N LYS A 181 0.60 4.16 -11.15
CA LYS A 181 0.22 4.66 -9.83
C LYS A 181 -0.90 5.72 -9.93
N ASN A 182 -1.90 5.58 -9.09
CA ASN A 182 -3.07 6.46 -9.01
C ASN A 182 -3.20 6.96 -7.57
N SER A 183 -2.77 8.19 -7.31
CA SER A 183 -2.84 8.79 -5.97
C SER A 183 -4.18 9.49 -5.74
N ARG A 184 -4.72 9.34 -4.52
CA ARG A 184 -5.91 10.02 -4.04
C ARG A 184 -5.71 10.49 -2.62
N GLN A 185 -5.99 11.76 -2.37
CA GLN A 185 -5.95 12.37 -1.05
C GLN A 185 -7.38 12.63 -0.56
N PHE A 186 -7.60 12.40 0.71
CA PHE A 186 -8.90 12.57 1.34
C PHE A 186 -8.77 13.57 2.49
N PRO A 187 -9.68 14.54 2.60
CA PRO A 187 -9.76 15.36 3.80
C PRO A 187 -10.23 14.50 4.98
N LYS A 188 -9.83 14.87 6.19
CA LYS A 188 -10.37 14.25 7.39
C LYS A 188 -11.81 14.75 7.60
N ASP A 189 -12.75 13.91 7.25
CA ASP A 189 -14.17 14.14 7.45
C ASP A 189 -14.75 13.03 8.30
N GLY A 190 -15.43 13.08 9.24
CA GLY A 190 -15.92 12.09 10.22
C GLY A 190 -16.28 10.68 9.68
N GLY A 191 -16.15 10.43 8.38
CA GLY A 191 -16.45 9.11 7.74
C GLY A 191 -15.24 8.35 7.23
N ASN A 192 -14.04 8.96 7.25
CA ASN A 192 -12.85 8.36 6.65
C ASN A 192 -11.59 8.79 7.40
N SER A 193 -10.79 7.85 7.84
CA SER A 193 -9.49 8.09 8.48
C SER A 193 -8.31 7.88 7.54
N VAL A 194 -8.56 7.60 6.27
CA VAL A 194 -7.54 7.50 5.23
C VAL A 194 -7.15 8.90 4.77
N ARG A 195 -5.86 9.20 4.80
CA ARG A 195 -5.30 10.48 4.34
C ARG A 195 -4.86 10.41 2.89
N ASN A 196 -4.16 9.33 2.53
CA ASN A 196 -3.69 9.09 1.17
C ASN A 196 -3.87 7.62 0.79
N LEU A 197 -4.19 7.38 -0.47
CA LEU A 197 -4.28 6.06 -1.07
C LEU A 197 -3.63 6.09 -2.44
N ILE A 198 -2.63 5.24 -2.66
CA ILE A 198 -2.03 5.02 -3.97
C ILE A 198 -2.40 3.63 -4.46
N LEU A 199 -3.19 3.57 -5.53
CA LEU A 199 -3.50 2.34 -6.23
C LEU A 199 -2.57 2.16 -7.42
N THR A 200 -2.04 0.97 -7.57
CA THR A 200 -1.21 0.60 -8.74
C THR A 200 -1.95 -0.41 -9.61
N LEU A 201 -2.02 -0.11 -10.90
CA LEU A 201 -2.61 -0.98 -11.91
C LEU A 201 -1.57 -1.39 -12.95
N LEU A 202 -1.53 -2.68 -13.24
CA LEU A 202 -0.67 -3.27 -14.25
C LEU A 202 -1.51 -4.09 -15.21
N PRO A 203 -1.28 -4.02 -16.54
CA PRO A 203 -1.89 -4.95 -17.46
C PRO A 203 -1.55 -6.41 -17.10
N ILE A 204 -2.51 -7.33 -17.28
CA ILE A 204 -2.29 -8.74 -16.91
C ILE A 204 -1.27 -9.43 -17.81
N ASP A 205 -1.02 -8.85 -18.98
CA ASP A 205 -0.03 -9.29 -19.96
C ASP A 205 1.36 -8.62 -19.78
N SER A 206 1.56 -7.91 -18.64
CA SER A 206 2.86 -7.31 -18.28
C SER A 206 3.97 -8.36 -18.20
N THR A 207 5.14 -7.98 -18.66
CA THR A 207 6.36 -8.83 -18.65
C THR A 207 7.10 -8.72 -17.31
N ILE A 208 8.09 -9.57 -17.11
CA ILE A 208 9.00 -9.45 -15.96
C ILE A 208 9.77 -8.11 -15.99
N ASP A 209 10.12 -7.62 -17.17
CA ASP A 209 10.84 -6.35 -17.33
C ASP A 209 9.95 -5.17 -16.93
N ASP A 210 8.64 -5.21 -17.26
CA ASP A 210 7.66 -4.22 -16.82
C ASP A 210 7.53 -4.21 -15.30
N LEU A 211 7.44 -5.39 -14.67
CA LEU A 211 7.43 -5.51 -13.20
C LEU A 211 8.70 -4.95 -12.56
N ALA A 212 9.85 -5.25 -13.16
CA ALA A 212 11.14 -4.76 -12.70
C ALA A 212 11.22 -3.23 -12.73
N GLN A 213 10.64 -2.60 -13.73
CA GLN A 213 10.57 -1.14 -13.83
C GLN A 213 9.70 -0.56 -12.70
N PHE A 214 8.53 -1.13 -12.45
CA PHE A 214 7.63 -0.68 -11.36
C PHE A 214 8.25 -0.79 -9.97
N MET A 215 9.14 -1.74 -9.75
CA MET A 215 9.84 -1.89 -8.46
C MET A 215 10.92 -0.82 -8.23
N ARG A 216 11.38 -0.14 -9.28
CA ARG A 216 12.43 0.90 -9.18
C ARG A 216 11.88 2.31 -9.02
N GLU A 217 10.63 2.54 -9.35
CA GLU A 217 9.89 3.80 -9.20
C GLU A 217 9.22 3.93 -7.83
#